data_01295751059d01c52987d0965a60d18a
#
_entry.id   01295751059d01c52987d0965a60d18a
#
_cell.length_a   1.000
_cell.length_b   1.000
_cell.length_c   1.000
_cell.angle_alpha   90.00
_cell.angle_beta   90.00
_cell.angle_gamma   90.00
#
_symmetry.space_group_name_H-M   'P 1'
#
loop_
_entity.id
_entity.type
_entity.pdbx_description
1 polymer ?
#
loop_
_entity_poly.entity_id
_entity_poly.type
_entity_poly.pdbx_seq_one_letter_code
_entity_poly.pdbx_strand_id
1 'polypeptide(L)'
;MTTSTPNPEEQFAAYAQLCAAADSGIEKEIQGAGKKLFELSTAEHVREVLRFMHLFRGFPSMVRALSALGSILDDELSPETPHHPTCRNTGEAFFRELYGDDANLVLPFLDQLDATLASWLRDHAYGRVMNRSLIPLEHRERLAILLLAADQCWKQWESHARI
;
A
#
# COMPACT_ATOMS: atom_id res chain seq x y z
N MET A 1 10.98 23.26 19.22
CA MET A 1 11.66 22.14 18.55
C MET A 1 11.32 22.22 17.08
N THR A 2 12.27 22.57 16.23
CA THR A 2 12.09 22.65 14.77
C THR A 2 12.02 21.21 14.26
N THR A 3 10.83 20.69 14.04
CA THR A 3 10.64 19.44 13.32
C THR A 3 11.03 19.68 11.87
N SER A 4 12.28 19.32 11.51
CA SER A 4 12.66 19.28 10.10
C SER A 4 11.76 18.24 9.40
N THR A 5 11.21 18.62 8.26
CA THR A 5 10.48 17.65 7.41
C THR A 5 11.39 16.46 7.16
N PRO A 6 10.93 15.22 7.43
CA PRO A 6 11.77 14.04 7.23
C PRO A 6 12.23 13.93 5.77
N ASN A 7 13.44 13.42 5.57
CA ASN A 7 13.96 13.16 4.24
C ASN A 7 13.06 12.13 3.53
N PRO A 8 12.60 12.38 2.30
CA PRO A 8 11.73 11.46 1.57
C PRO A 8 12.29 10.04 1.44
N GLU A 9 13.61 9.90 1.23
CA GLU A 9 14.26 8.59 1.15
C GLU A 9 14.31 7.86 2.51
N GLU A 10 14.47 8.59 3.59
CA GLU A 10 14.43 8.02 4.93
C GLU A 10 13.02 7.54 5.29
N GLN A 11 12.01 8.33 4.91
CA GLN A 11 10.62 7.98 5.07
C GLN A 11 10.25 6.75 4.22
N PHE A 12 10.69 6.70 2.95
CA PHE A 12 10.50 5.54 2.10
C PHE A 12 11.16 4.29 2.68
N ALA A 13 12.40 4.38 3.17
CA ALA A 13 13.08 3.26 3.81
C ALA A 13 12.31 2.73 5.03
N ALA A 14 11.68 3.61 5.82
CA ALA A 14 10.83 3.20 6.93
C ALA A 14 9.54 2.50 6.46
N TYR A 15 8.92 2.94 5.36
CA TYR A 15 7.80 2.23 4.73
C TYR A 15 8.19 0.80 4.31
N ALA A 16 9.31 0.67 3.62
CA ALA A 16 9.82 -0.63 3.17
C ALA A 16 10.15 -1.56 4.35
N GLN A 17 10.75 -1.03 5.42
CA GLN A 17 11.04 -1.79 6.64
C GLN A 17 9.76 -2.29 7.32
N LEU A 18 8.71 -1.47 7.39
CA LEU A 18 7.43 -1.89 7.96
C LEU A 18 6.77 -2.99 7.11
N CYS A 19 6.80 -2.87 5.77
CA CYS A 19 6.32 -3.92 4.88
C CYS A 19 7.07 -5.24 5.09
N ALA A 20 8.40 -5.20 5.14
CA ALA A 20 9.23 -6.40 5.36
C ALA A 20 8.97 -7.03 6.74
N ALA A 21 8.86 -6.23 7.79
CA ALA A 21 8.54 -6.69 9.13
C ALA A 21 7.15 -7.32 9.22
N ALA A 22 6.15 -6.69 8.59
CA ALA A 22 4.79 -7.23 8.55
C ALA A 22 4.71 -8.55 7.76
N ASP A 23 5.54 -8.70 6.73
CA ASP A 23 5.68 -9.94 5.95
C ASP A 23 6.32 -11.05 6.77
N SER A 24 7.41 -10.77 7.51
CA SER A 24 8.05 -11.75 8.41
C SER A 24 7.10 -12.27 9.50
N GLY A 25 6.15 -11.46 9.91
CA GLY A 25 5.18 -11.78 10.97
C GLY A 25 5.78 -11.80 12.38
N ILE A 26 7.02 -11.38 12.56
CA ILE A 26 7.69 -11.33 13.85
C ILE A 26 7.27 -10.07 14.60
N GLU A 27 6.52 -10.22 15.68
CA GLU A 27 5.91 -9.12 16.42
C GLU A 27 6.90 -8.01 16.80
N LYS A 28 8.06 -8.36 17.33
CA LYS A 28 9.11 -7.39 17.71
C LYS A 28 9.63 -6.58 16.52
N GLU A 29 9.74 -7.20 15.36
CA GLU A 29 10.18 -6.50 14.13
C GLU A 29 9.11 -5.53 13.67
N ILE A 30 7.83 -5.94 13.68
CA ILE A 30 6.69 -5.10 13.36
C ILE A 30 6.64 -3.88 14.30
N GLN A 31 6.76 -4.12 15.60
CA GLN A 31 6.77 -3.07 16.62
C GLN A 31 7.92 -2.08 16.42
N GLY A 32 9.12 -2.58 16.17
CA GLY A 32 10.31 -1.75 15.93
C GLY A 32 10.18 -0.89 14.66
N ALA A 33 9.75 -1.51 13.55
CA ALA A 33 9.57 -0.82 12.28
C ALA A 33 8.42 0.20 12.34
N GLY A 34 7.30 -0.16 12.96
CA GLY A 34 6.16 0.74 13.13
C GLY A 34 6.47 1.94 14.00
N LYS A 35 7.18 1.74 15.11
CA LYS A 35 7.65 2.84 15.96
C LYS A 35 8.59 3.78 15.21
N LYS A 36 9.55 3.24 14.47
CA LYS A 36 10.47 4.04 13.66
C LYS A 36 9.73 4.86 12.61
N LEU A 37 8.77 4.28 11.92
CA LEU A 37 7.96 5.01 10.96
C LEU A 37 7.13 6.09 11.65
N PHE A 38 6.54 5.82 12.80
CA PHE A 38 5.79 6.79 13.58
C PHE A 38 6.64 7.99 14.01
N GLU A 39 7.90 7.76 14.41
CA GLU A 39 8.85 8.83 14.75
C GLU A 39 9.18 9.75 13.56
N LEU A 40 9.13 9.22 12.33
CA LEU A 40 9.40 9.95 11.09
C LEU A 40 8.13 10.54 10.43
N SER A 41 6.94 10.18 10.91
CA SER A 41 5.68 10.54 10.26
C SER A 41 4.51 10.58 11.26
N THR A 42 3.39 9.94 10.94
CA THR A 42 2.20 9.88 11.79
C THR A 42 1.65 8.46 11.88
N ALA A 43 0.79 8.20 12.86
CA ALA A 43 0.04 6.94 12.97
C ALA A 43 -0.74 6.62 11.69
N GLU A 44 -1.24 7.64 10.99
CA GLU A 44 -1.98 7.45 9.74
C GLU A 44 -1.07 6.95 8.61
N HIS A 45 0.19 7.39 8.54
CA HIS A 45 1.16 6.82 7.59
C HIS A 45 1.43 5.35 7.88
N VAL A 46 1.53 4.96 9.15
CA VAL A 46 1.69 3.55 9.55
C VAL A 46 0.50 2.72 9.05
N ARG A 47 -0.72 3.18 9.27
CA ARG A 47 -1.94 2.52 8.77
C ARG A 47 -1.96 2.44 7.25
N GLU A 48 -1.55 3.52 6.58
CA GLU A 48 -1.61 3.63 5.13
C GLU A 48 -0.63 2.67 4.45
N VAL A 49 0.56 2.49 4.99
CA VAL A 49 1.52 1.48 4.51
C VAL A 49 0.93 0.07 4.62
N LEU A 50 0.27 -0.25 5.73
CA LEU A 50 -0.34 -1.57 5.94
C LEU A 50 -1.58 -1.77 5.05
N ARG A 51 -2.37 -0.71 4.82
CA ARG A 51 -3.48 -0.73 3.85
C ARG A 51 -2.96 -0.96 2.43
N PHE A 52 -1.86 -0.33 2.06
CA PHE A 52 -1.23 -0.57 0.76
C PHE A 52 -0.70 -2.01 0.66
N MET A 53 0.04 -2.45 1.66
CA MET A 53 0.67 -3.77 1.67
C MET A 53 -0.32 -4.93 1.53
N HIS A 54 -1.57 -4.77 2.04
CA HIS A 54 -2.54 -5.86 1.98
C HIS A 54 -2.92 -6.27 0.54
N LEU A 55 -2.72 -5.41 -0.46
CA LEU A 55 -2.93 -5.77 -1.86
C LEU A 55 -1.98 -6.89 -2.33
N PHE A 56 -0.85 -7.01 -1.69
CA PHE A 56 0.21 -7.96 -2.03
C PHE A 56 0.32 -9.12 -1.04
N ARG A 57 -0.04 -8.91 0.23
CA ARG A 57 0.13 -9.85 1.34
C ARG A 57 -1.18 -10.30 1.97
N GLY A 58 -2.30 -9.77 1.52
CA GLY A 58 -3.64 -10.10 2.02
C GLY A 58 -3.95 -9.49 3.38
N PHE A 59 -5.22 -9.58 3.74
CA PHE A 59 -5.75 -9.09 5.02
C PHE A 59 -5.09 -9.73 6.27
N PRO A 60 -4.75 -11.04 6.29
CA PRO A 60 -4.15 -11.63 7.49
C PRO A 60 -2.86 -10.94 7.93
N SER A 61 -1.97 -10.60 6.99
CA SER A 61 -0.73 -9.89 7.31
C SER A 61 -1.00 -8.47 7.82
N MET A 62 -1.93 -7.76 7.21
CA MET A 62 -2.36 -6.44 7.67
C MET A 62 -2.95 -6.48 9.08
N VAL A 63 -3.88 -7.40 9.34
CA VAL A 63 -4.52 -7.53 10.67
C VAL A 63 -3.48 -7.87 11.73
N ARG A 64 -2.59 -8.81 11.47
CA ARG A 64 -1.49 -9.17 12.38
C ARG A 64 -0.60 -7.98 12.70
N ALA A 65 -0.20 -7.21 11.68
CA ALA A 65 0.64 -6.05 11.87
C ALA A 65 -0.07 -4.94 12.66
N LEU A 66 -1.33 -4.64 12.37
CA LEU A 66 -2.13 -3.67 13.14
C LEU A 66 -2.31 -4.12 14.58
N SER A 67 -2.54 -5.42 14.84
CA SER A 67 -2.66 -5.96 16.19
C SER A 67 -1.36 -5.82 16.98
N ALA A 68 -0.22 -6.09 16.35
CA ALA A 68 1.10 -5.93 16.97
C ALA A 68 1.41 -4.46 17.31
N LEU A 69 0.91 -3.52 16.51
CA LEU A 69 1.12 -2.08 16.68
C LEU A 69 0.10 -1.42 17.62
N GLY A 70 -1.08 -2.01 17.78
CA GLY A 70 -2.12 -1.46 18.65
C GLY A 70 -1.62 -1.20 20.06
N SER A 71 -0.85 -2.12 20.62
CA SER A 71 -0.27 -1.98 21.96
C SER A 71 0.76 -0.85 22.12
N ILE A 72 1.28 -0.33 21.01
CA ILE A 72 2.32 0.73 21.01
C ILE A 72 1.73 2.07 20.59
N LEU A 73 0.72 2.05 19.73
CA LEU A 73 0.12 3.24 19.12
C LEU A 73 -1.33 3.46 19.59
N ASP A 74 -1.76 2.81 20.68
CA ASP A 74 -3.16 2.79 21.14
C ASP A 74 -3.76 4.20 21.29
N ASP A 75 -3.01 5.14 21.88
CA ASP A 75 -3.48 6.51 22.08
C ASP A 75 -3.46 7.35 20.78
N GLU A 76 -2.65 6.95 19.81
CA GLU A 76 -2.45 7.65 18.53
C GLU A 76 -3.27 7.04 17.38
N LEU A 77 -3.71 5.79 17.55
CA LEU A 77 -4.55 5.09 16.59
C LEU A 77 -6.04 5.34 16.84
N SER A 78 -6.43 6.60 16.98
CA SER A 78 -7.85 6.96 17.11
C SER A 78 -8.70 6.32 16.01
N PRO A 79 -9.94 5.91 16.29
CA PRO A 79 -10.84 5.38 15.28
C PRO A 79 -10.99 6.39 14.12
N GLU A 80 -10.59 6.00 12.94
CA GLU A 80 -10.82 6.79 11.74
C GLU A 80 -12.26 6.60 11.28
N THR A 81 -12.92 7.69 10.87
CA THR A 81 -14.18 7.56 10.15
C THR A 81 -13.90 6.83 8.83
N PRO A 82 -14.56 5.68 8.57
CA PRO A 82 -14.31 4.93 7.36
C PRO A 82 -14.56 5.81 6.13
N HIS A 83 -13.50 6.06 5.35
CA HIS A 83 -13.61 6.72 4.08
C HIS A 83 -13.68 5.66 2.99
N HIS A 84 -14.81 5.56 2.35
CA HIS A 84 -15.03 4.72 1.19
C HIS A 84 -15.10 5.63 -0.06
N PRO A 85 -13.97 5.96 -0.69
CA PRO A 85 -14.05 6.51 -2.02
C PRO A 85 -14.69 5.41 -2.87
N THR A 86 -15.97 5.55 -3.07
CA THR A 86 -16.67 4.66 -3.97
C THR A 86 -16.58 5.25 -5.34
N CYS A 87 -15.86 4.62 -6.22
CA CYS A 87 -16.33 4.67 -7.59
C CYS A 87 -15.53 3.70 -8.45
N ARG A 88 -16.20 2.71 -8.97
CA ARG A 88 -15.69 1.84 -10.01
C ARG A 88 -15.06 2.65 -11.16
N ASN A 89 -15.73 3.73 -11.56
CA ASN A 89 -15.23 4.65 -12.57
C ASN A 89 -13.96 5.38 -12.14
N THR A 90 -13.84 5.74 -10.86
CA THR A 90 -12.65 6.40 -10.34
C THR A 90 -11.44 5.46 -10.36
N GLY A 91 -11.61 4.20 -9.98
CA GLY A 91 -10.53 3.22 -10.02
C GLY A 91 -10.07 2.91 -11.44
N GLU A 92 -10.99 2.75 -12.39
CA GLU A 92 -10.64 2.57 -13.79
C GLU A 92 -9.98 3.82 -14.39
N ALA A 93 -10.49 5.01 -14.09
CA ALA A 93 -9.90 6.26 -14.57
C ALA A 93 -8.46 6.41 -14.05
N PHE A 94 -8.23 6.13 -12.76
CA PHE A 94 -6.91 6.15 -12.17
C PHE A 94 -5.98 5.08 -12.77
N PHE A 95 -6.49 3.87 -13.01
CA PHE A 95 -5.74 2.82 -13.71
C PHE A 95 -5.28 3.28 -15.09
N ARG A 96 -6.18 3.90 -15.85
CA ARG A 96 -5.86 4.42 -17.19
C ARG A 96 -4.86 5.59 -17.16
N GLU A 97 -4.93 6.42 -16.13
CA GLU A 97 -3.95 7.48 -15.90
C GLU A 97 -2.55 6.90 -15.67
N LEU A 98 -2.43 5.84 -14.86
CA LEU A 98 -1.15 5.21 -14.53
C LEU A 98 -0.54 4.44 -15.69
N TYR A 99 -1.35 3.63 -16.37
CA TYR A 99 -0.87 2.68 -17.38
C TYR A 99 -0.96 3.22 -18.81
N GLY A 100 -1.58 4.39 -19.03
CA GLY A 100 -1.72 4.97 -20.36
C GLY A 100 -2.33 4.00 -21.35
N ASP A 101 -1.68 3.84 -22.51
CA ASP A 101 -2.15 2.97 -23.59
C ASP A 101 -2.14 1.48 -23.19
N ASP A 102 -1.26 1.06 -22.29
CA ASP A 102 -1.21 -0.33 -21.81
C ASP A 102 -2.52 -0.74 -21.11
N ALA A 103 -3.24 0.21 -20.53
CA ALA A 103 -4.55 -0.05 -19.92
C ALA A 103 -5.56 -0.67 -20.91
N ASN A 104 -5.46 -0.32 -22.22
CA ASN A 104 -6.34 -0.86 -23.24
C ASN A 104 -6.07 -2.34 -23.55
N LEU A 105 -4.93 -2.86 -23.15
CA LEU A 105 -4.56 -4.27 -23.26
C LEU A 105 -4.83 -5.00 -21.94
N VAL A 106 -4.46 -4.40 -20.83
CA VAL A 106 -4.51 -5.04 -19.50
C VAL A 106 -5.95 -5.20 -19.00
N LEU A 107 -6.79 -4.18 -19.11
CA LEU A 107 -8.17 -4.26 -18.60
C LEU A 107 -9.00 -5.35 -19.30
N PRO A 108 -9.04 -5.43 -20.66
CA PRO A 108 -9.74 -6.53 -21.33
C PRO A 108 -9.16 -7.91 -21.01
N PHE A 109 -7.85 -8.01 -20.87
CA PHE A 109 -7.21 -9.26 -20.46
C PHE A 109 -7.67 -9.72 -19.07
N LEU A 110 -7.73 -8.82 -18.11
CA LEU A 110 -8.24 -9.12 -16.75
C LEU A 110 -9.72 -9.52 -16.78
N ASP A 111 -10.54 -8.82 -17.57
CA ASP A 111 -11.96 -9.17 -17.75
C ASP A 111 -12.16 -10.58 -18.35
N GLN A 112 -11.26 -11.00 -19.23
CA GLN A 112 -11.26 -12.35 -19.82
C GLN A 112 -10.79 -13.41 -18.84
N LEU A 113 -9.85 -13.08 -17.94
CA LEU A 113 -9.41 -14.03 -16.91
C LEU A 113 -10.51 -14.30 -15.89
N ASP A 114 -11.06 -13.24 -15.31
CA ASP A 114 -12.16 -13.30 -14.35
C ASP A 114 -12.75 -11.88 -14.18
N ALA A 115 -13.97 -11.69 -14.67
CA ALA A 115 -14.65 -10.39 -14.62
C ALA A 115 -14.92 -9.91 -13.18
N THR A 116 -15.11 -10.83 -12.23
CA THR A 116 -15.28 -10.48 -10.82
C THR A 116 -13.97 -9.98 -10.21
N LEU A 117 -12.87 -10.69 -10.46
CA LEU A 117 -11.53 -10.25 -10.03
C LEU A 117 -11.18 -8.89 -10.66
N ALA A 118 -11.45 -8.71 -11.94
CA ALA A 118 -11.24 -7.45 -12.64
C ALA A 118 -12.05 -6.29 -12.03
N SER A 119 -13.30 -6.56 -11.61
CA SER A 119 -14.11 -5.61 -10.86
C SER A 119 -13.47 -5.24 -9.52
N TRP A 120 -13.03 -6.23 -8.73
CA TRP A 120 -12.37 -5.97 -7.44
C TRP A 120 -11.08 -5.18 -7.60
N LEU A 121 -10.32 -5.44 -8.65
CA LEU A 121 -9.11 -4.70 -8.96
C LEU A 121 -9.42 -3.22 -9.21
N ARG A 122 -10.41 -2.93 -10.06
CA ARG A 122 -10.85 -1.54 -10.31
C ARG A 122 -11.40 -0.87 -9.06
N ASP A 123 -12.30 -1.55 -8.33
CA ASP A 123 -13.04 -0.95 -7.22
C ASP A 123 -12.20 -0.87 -5.95
N HIS A 124 -11.47 -1.92 -5.62
CA HIS A 124 -10.72 -2.01 -4.39
C HIS A 124 -9.25 -1.59 -4.56
N ALA A 125 -8.50 -2.27 -5.43
CA ALA A 125 -7.07 -1.98 -5.54
C ALA A 125 -6.83 -0.55 -6.03
N TYR A 126 -7.37 -0.18 -7.18
CA TYR A 126 -7.13 1.15 -7.76
C TYR A 126 -8.11 2.21 -7.26
N GLY A 127 -9.36 1.85 -6.97
CA GLY A 127 -10.36 2.82 -6.51
C GLY A 127 -10.21 3.23 -5.05
N ARG A 128 -9.84 2.30 -4.17
CA ARG A 128 -9.81 2.54 -2.72
C ARG A 128 -8.42 2.59 -2.11
N VAL A 129 -7.46 1.86 -2.64
CA VAL A 129 -6.13 1.74 -2.04
C VAL A 129 -5.09 2.56 -2.82
N MET A 130 -4.87 2.25 -4.08
CA MET A 130 -3.84 2.93 -4.89
C MET A 130 -4.12 4.41 -5.11
N ASN A 131 -5.39 4.81 -5.18
CA ASN A 131 -5.80 6.20 -5.39
C ASN A 131 -5.78 7.09 -4.13
N ARG A 132 -5.24 6.60 -3.02
CA ARG A 132 -5.07 7.39 -1.78
C ARG A 132 -3.81 8.24 -1.88
N SER A 133 -3.84 9.46 -1.34
CA SER A 133 -2.80 10.48 -1.58
C SER A 133 -1.76 10.63 -0.46
N LEU A 134 -1.96 10.00 0.71
CA LEU A 134 -1.09 10.21 1.88
C LEU A 134 0.35 9.74 1.63
N ILE A 135 0.52 8.58 0.99
CA ILE A 135 1.81 8.12 0.50
C ILE A 135 1.94 8.56 -0.96
N PRO A 136 3.01 9.28 -1.34
CA PRO A 136 3.25 9.67 -2.73
C PRO A 136 3.20 8.46 -3.68
N LEU A 137 2.68 8.66 -4.89
CA LEU A 137 2.54 7.60 -5.89
C LEU A 137 3.89 6.91 -6.16
N GLU A 138 4.96 7.67 -6.35
CA GLU A 138 6.31 7.13 -6.53
C GLU A 138 6.68 6.14 -5.42
N HIS A 139 6.41 6.47 -4.17
CA HIS A 139 6.71 5.57 -3.05
C HIS A 139 5.81 4.32 -3.07
N ARG A 140 4.56 4.42 -3.51
CA ARG A 140 3.67 3.25 -3.66
C ARG A 140 4.17 2.31 -4.75
N GLU A 141 4.57 2.85 -5.90
CA GLU A 141 5.12 2.04 -6.98
C GLU A 141 6.45 1.38 -6.58
N ARG A 142 7.33 2.10 -5.91
CA ARG A 142 8.57 1.53 -5.35
C ARG A 142 8.30 0.41 -4.34
N LEU A 143 7.28 0.57 -3.46
CA LEU A 143 6.86 -0.49 -2.53
C LEU A 143 6.24 -1.68 -3.28
N ALA A 144 5.42 -1.45 -4.31
CA ALA A 144 4.87 -2.50 -5.16
C ALA A 144 5.99 -3.34 -5.80
N ILE A 145 6.99 -2.67 -6.38
CA ILE A 145 8.17 -3.30 -6.97
C ILE A 145 8.90 -4.20 -5.95
N LEU A 146 9.11 -3.72 -4.72
CA LEU A 146 9.76 -4.51 -3.67
C LEU A 146 8.94 -5.75 -3.28
N LEU A 147 7.64 -5.58 -3.09
CA LEU A 147 6.73 -6.66 -2.67
C LEU A 147 6.57 -7.72 -3.79
N LEU A 148 6.43 -7.28 -5.03
CA LEU A 148 6.32 -8.17 -6.19
C LEU A 148 7.62 -8.93 -6.47
N ALA A 149 8.78 -8.28 -6.29
CA ALA A 149 10.08 -8.94 -6.41
C ALA A 149 10.26 -10.04 -5.35
N ALA A 150 9.84 -9.80 -4.11
CA ALA A 150 9.88 -10.79 -3.05
C ALA A 150 9.03 -12.03 -3.37
N ASP A 151 7.91 -11.86 -4.08
CA ASP A 151 7.04 -12.95 -4.53
C ASP A 151 7.42 -13.52 -5.91
N GLN A 152 8.47 -13.00 -6.54
CA GLN A 152 8.89 -13.39 -7.89
C GLN A 152 7.79 -13.18 -8.96
N CYS A 153 6.89 -12.24 -8.74
CA CYS A 153 5.80 -11.87 -9.66
C CYS A 153 6.31 -10.93 -10.77
N TRP A 154 7.23 -11.44 -11.61
CA TRP A 154 8.02 -10.61 -12.53
C TRP A 154 7.22 -9.85 -13.58
N LYS A 155 6.10 -10.40 -14.08
CA LYS A 155 5.22 -9.69 -15.04
C LYS A 155 4.56 -8.48 -14.41
N GLN A 156 4.04 -8.62 -13.20
CA GLN A 156 3.44 -7.52 -12.45
C GLN A 156 4.51 -6.52 -12.02
N TRP A 157 5.68 -7.01 -11.59
CA TRP A 157 6.84 -6.18 -11.27
C TRP A 157 7.21 -5.27 -12.45
N GLU A 158 7.32 -5.84 -13.67
CA GLU A 158 7.64 -5.07 -14.87
C GLU A 158 6.60 -3.99 -15.17
N SER A 159 5.32 -4.26 -14.93
CA SER A 159 4.25 -3.28 -15.13
C SER A 159 4.39 -2.08 -14.20
N HIS A 160 4.68 -2.33 -12.91
CA HIS A 160 4.89 -1.27 -11.92
C HIS A 160 6.22 -0.53 -12.12
N ALA A 161 7.25 -1.18 -12.64
CA ALA A 161 8.55 -0.55 -12.89
C ALA A 161 8.56 0.41 -14.09
N ARG A 162 7.50 0.44 -14.90
CA ARG A 162 7.34 1.34 -16.05
C ARG A 162 6.57 2.62 -15.72
N ILE A 163 5.90 2.67 -14.57
CA ILE A 163 5.19 3.85 -14.04
C ILE A 163 6.21 4.81 -13.41
#